data_37a160f9da6a2d570cc50ee83df48b6e
#
_entry.id   37a160f9da6a2d570cc50ee83df48b6e
#
_cell.length_a   1.000
_cell.length_b   1.000
_cell.length_c   1.000
_cell.angle_alpha   90.00
_cell.angle_beta   90.00
_cell.angle_gamma   90.00
#
_symmetry.space_group_name_H-M   'P 1'
#
loop_
_entity.id
_entity.type
_entity.pdbx_description
1 polymer ?
#
loop_
_entity_poly.entity_id
_entity_poly.type
_entity_poly.pdbx_seq_one_letter_code
_entity_poly.pdbx_strand_id
1 'polypeptide(L)' 'MKRELKPEEREQIVSAVAAGDRVKATSIYLSATEGNLTDAQNFVRTLTAEKIEAAQEAEKKPG' A
#
# COMPACT_ATOMS: atom_id res chain seq x y z
N MET A 1 -17.87 5.77 10.65
CA MET A 1 -16.69 5.38 11.42
C MET A 1 -15.84 4.46 10.60
N LYS A 2 -14.55 4.73 10.52
CA LYS A 2 -13.67 3.91 9.71
C LYS A 2 -13.39 2.59 10.39
N ARG A 3 -13.36 1.53 9.60
CA ARG A 3 -12.96 0.23 10.11
C ARG A 3 -11.45 0.10 10.00
N GLU A 4 -10.91 -0.64 10.94
CA GLU A 4 -9.48 -0.90 10.89
C GLU A 4 -9.18 -1.92 9.82
N LEU A 5 -8.02 -1.75 9.22
CA LEU A 5 -7.58 -2.64 8.16
C LEU A 5 -7.16 -3.97 8.77
N LYS A 6 -7.74 -5.05 8.28
CA LYS A 6 -7.38 -6.38 8.75
C LYS A 6 -6.07 -6.81 8.12
N PRO A 7 -5.31 -7.67 8.81
CA PRO A 7 -4.03 -8.14 8.26
C PRO A 7 -4.15 -8.75 6.87
N GLU A 8 -5.21 -9.51 6.64
CA GLU A 8 -5.42 -10.13 5.33
C GLU A 8 -5.61 -9.08 4.26
N GLU A 9 -6.41 -8.07 4.58
CA GLU A 9 -6.68 -7.01 3.62
C GLU A 9 -5.42 -6.21 3.35
N ARG A 10 -4.64 -5.96 4.39
CA ARG A 10 -3.39 -5.24 4.21
C ARG A 10 -2.45 -6.01 3.30
N GLU A 11 -2.38 -7.31 3.47
CA GLU A 11 -1.53 -8.12 2.61
C GLU A 11 -1.97 -8.05 1.15
N GLN A 12 -3.28 -8.04 0.93
CA GLN A 12 -3.78 -7.92 -0.44
C GLN A 12 -3.38 -6.59 -1.05
N ILE A 13 -3.46 -5.52 -0.26
CA ILE A 13 -3.06 -4.21 -0.75
C ILE A 13 -1.57 -4.18 -1.04
N VAL A 14 -0.77 -4.70 -0.14
CA VAL A 14 0.67 -4.73 -0.33
C VAL A 14 1.01 -5.55 -1.58
N SER A 15 0.33 -6.65 -1.76
CA SER A 15 0.55 -7.49 -2.93
C SER A 15 0.20 -6.75 -4.22
N ALA A 16 -0.89 -6.00 -4.21
CA ALA A 16 -1.27 -5.22 -5.37
C ALA A 16 -0.26 -4.13 -5.66
N VAL A 17 0.23 -3.46 -4.61
CA VAL A 17 1.25 -2.43 -4.78
C VAL A 17 2.53 -3.03 -5.34
N ALA A 18 2.90 -4.20 -4.84
CA ALA A 18 4.10 -4.86 -5.31
C ALA A 18 3.99 -5.25 -6.78
N ALA A 19 2.77 -5.55 -7.21
CA ALA A 19 2.54 -5.88 -8.61
C ALA A 19 2.43 -4.64 -9.50
N GLY A 20 2.48 -3.46 -8.92
CA GLY A 20 2.35 -2.23 -9.68
C GLY A 20 0.91 -1.84 -9.94
N ASP A 21 -0.03 -2.47 -9.26
CA ASP A 21 -1.45 -2.23 -9.49
C ASP A 21 -2.01 -1.34 -8.39
N ARG A 22 -1.72 -0.05 -8.51
CA ARG A 22 -2.14 0.91 -7.50
C ARG A 22 -3.65 1.08 -7.46
N VAL A 23 -4.28 0.96 -8.62
CA VAL A 23 -5.72 1.11 -8.70
C VAL A 23 -6.39 0.03 -7.87
N LYS A 24 -5.92 -1.20 -8.03
CA LYS A 24 -6.47 -2.30 -7.27
C LYS A 24 -6.21 -2.13 -5.78
N ALA A 25 -4.99 -1.70 -5.43
CA ALA A 25 -4.63 -1.48 -4.03
C ALA A 25 -5.54 -0.42 -3.41
N THR A 26 -5.78 0.66 -4.12
CA THR A 26 -6.64 1.72 -3.65
C THR A 26 -8.07 1.21 -3.46
N SER A 27 -8.54 0.43 -4.42
CA SER A 27 -9.87 -0.12 -4.37
C SER A 27 -10.05 -1.05 -3.17
N ILE A 28 -9.06 -1.88 -2.91
CA ILE A 28 -9.10 -2.79 -1.77
C ILE A 28 -9.18 -2.00 -0.46
N TYR A 29 -8.36 -0.97 -0.35
CA TYR A 29 -8.35 -0.15 0.85
C TYR A 29 -9.69 0.52 1.07
N LEU A 30 -10.28 1.07 0.00
CA LEU A 30 -11.57 1.73 0.11
C LEU A 30 -12.65 0.76 0.58
N SER A 31 -12.65 -0.44 0.03
CA SER A 31 -13.61 -1.46 0.42
C SER A 31 -13.40 -1.91 1.86
N ALA A 32 -12.15 -2.04 2.25
CA ALA A 32 -11.83 -2.60 3.56
C ALA A 32 -12.11 -1.62 4.69
N THR A 33 -11.81 -0.34 4.48
CA THR A 33 -11.91 0.65 5.55
C THR A 33 -13.06 1.61 5.36
N GLU A 34 -13.68 1.61 4.19
CA GLU A 34 -14.76 2.54 3.87
C GLU A 34 -14.30 3.99 4.02
N GLY A 35 -13.01 4.21 3.78
CA GLY A 35 -12.45 5.54 3.82
C GLY A 35 -12.71 6.28 2.52
N ASN A 36 -12.16 7.49 2.43
CA ASN A 36 -12.31 8.25 1.19
C ASN A 36 -11.11 7.99 0.28
N LEU A 37 -11.25 8.49 -0.95
CA LEU A 37 -10.24 8.26 -1.97
C LEU A 37 -8.88 8.87 -1.57
N THR A 38 -8.90 10.03 -0.94
CA THR A 38 -7.68 10.68 -0.53
C THR A 38 -6.91 9.83 0.48
N ASP A 39 -7.62 9.28 1.46
CA ASP A 39 -6.98 8.40 2.44
C ASP A 39 -6.40 7.18 1.77
N ALA A 40 -7.15 6.59 0.85
CA ALA A 40 -6.69 5.40 0.16
C ALA A 40 -5.43 5.69 -0.66
N GLN A 41 -5.44 6.80 -1.36
CA GLN A 41 -4.28 7.17 -2.16
C GLN A 41 -3.05 7.44 -1.30
N ASN A 42 -3.25 8.09 -0.16
CA ASN A 42 -2.15 8.34 0.75
C ASN A 42 -1.59 7.04 1.30
N PHE A 43 -2.45 6.11 1.65
CA PHE A 43 -2.01 4.82 2.16
C PHE A 43 -1.20 4.06 1.12
N VAL A 44 -1.72 4.00 -0.10
CA VAL A 44 -1.03 3.31 -1.18
C VAL A 44 0.30 3.97 -1.48
N ARG A 45 0.32 5.30 -1.49
CA ARG A 45 1.56 6.03 -1.74
C ARG A 45 2.59 5.72 -0.66
N THR A 46 2.17 5.67 0.60
CA THR A 46 3.07 5.36 1.70
C THR A 46 3.66 3.97 1.52
N LEU A 47 2.82 3.00 1.19
CA LEU A 47 3.30 1.64 0.97
C LEU A 47 4.27 1.59 -0.20
N THR A 48 3.96 2.30 -1.27
CA THR A 48 4.83 2.32 -2.44
C THR A 48 6.19 2.91 -2.08
N ALA A 49 6.18 4.00 -1.33
CA ALA A 49 7.43 4.64 -0.93
C ALA A 49 8.26 3.74 -0.04
N GLU A 50 7.63 3.07 0.90
CA GLU A 50 8.34 2.14 1.78
C GLU A 50 8.98 1.02 0.99
N LYS A 51 8.24 0.50 0.03
CA LYS A 51 8.74 -0.59 -0.79
C LYS A 51 9.92 -0.14 -1.63
N ILE A 52 9.81 1.05 -2.20
CA ILE A 52 10.88 1.60 -3.03
C ILE A 52 12.12 1.87 -2.20
N GLU A 53 11.93 2.43 -1.00
CA GLU A 53 13.07 2.69 -0.12
C GLU A 53 13.78 1.42 0.26
N ALA A 54 13.03 0.37 0.57
CA ALA A 54 13.62 -0.89 0.92
C ALA A 54 14.43 -1.46 -0.24
N ALA A 55 13.88 -1.38 -1.44
CA ALA A 55 14.57 -1.86 -2.61
C ALA A 55 15.81 -1.04 -2.91
N GLN A 56 15.71 0.27 -2.76
CA GLN A 56 16.84 1.14 -3.01
C GLN A 56 17.96 0.93 -1.99
N GLU A 57 17.60 0.74 -0.75
CA GLU A 57 18.61 0.46 0.26
C GLU A 57 19.36 -0.81 -0.05
N ALA A 58 18.66 -1.83 -0.50
CA ALA A 58 19.29 -3.08 -0.84
C ALA A 58 20.27 -2.91 -1.99
N GLU A 59 19.91 -2.08 -2.96
CA GLU A 59 20.77 -1.87 -4.13
C GLU A 59 21.91 -0.90 -3.83
N LYS A 60 21.62 0.12 -3.06
CA LYS A 60 22.62 1.14 -2.78
C LYS A 60 23.57 0.72 -1.69
N LYS A 61 23.40 -0.44 -1.20
CA LYS A 61 24.19 -0.88 -0.10
C LYS A 61 25.66 -0.56 -0.37
N PRO A 62 26.27 0.23 0.47
CA PRO A 62 27.67 0.53 0.28
C PRO A 62 28.45 -0.75 0.42
N GLY A 63 29.22 -0.97 -0.51
CA GLY A 63 29.93 -2.24 -0.56
C GLY A 63 30.47 -2.59 0.75
#